data_e9bc97f5e4745f40bef44ec4d8d46926
#
_entry.id   e9bc97f5e4745f40bef44ec4d8d46926
#
_cell.length_a   1.000
_cell.length_b   1.000
_cell.length_c   1.000
_cell.angle_alpha   90.00
_cell.angle_beta   90.00
_cell.angle_gamma   90.00
#
_symmetry.space_group_name_H-M   'P 1'
#
loop_
_entity.id
_entity.type
_entity.pdbx_description
1 polymer ?
#
loop_
_entity_poly.entity_id
_entity_poly.type
_entity_poly.pdbx_seq_one_letter_code
_entity_poly.pdbx_strand_id
1 'polypeptide(L)'
;MRKIACLSDDDRRELFRNTADKMGLNDAIVEKDFWVCFTLDYLFHRCPWKDSITFKGGTSLSKSFNLISRFSEDIDLILDWRVLGYGILEPWEKRSNTKQDAFNKEANNRAEIFLAEQFCPTIKKELSLELGCDTNIYIDENDKQTVIFAYPNLFTNPSTLKVIRLEIGALAAWTPAKLASIEPYTAVYYPKIFEQKNTEIHATTIFQTLL
;
A
#
# COMPACT_ATOMS: atom_id res chain seq x y z
N MET A 1 9.98 -4.86 10.40
CA MET A 1 10.33 -4.45 9.00
C MET A 1 11.29 -3.26 8.95
N ARG A 2 11.12 -2.22 9.77
CA ARG A 2 11.97 -1.02 9.78
C ARG A 2 13.48 -1.33 9.86
N LYS A 3 13.89 -2.21 10.77
CA LYS A 3 15.30 -2.62 10.92
C LYS A 3 15.90 -3.13 9.60
N ILE A 4 15.16 -3.93 8.85
CA ILE A 4 15.62 -4.46 7.56
C ILE A 4 15.69 -3.36 6.51
N ALA A 5 14.70 -2.47 6.46
CA ALA A 5 14.71 -1.34 5.53
C ALA A 5 15.93 -0.41 5.71
N CYS A 6 16.45 -0.31 6.94
CA CYS A 6 17.61 0.51 7.31
C CYS A 6 18.95 -0.24 7.28
N LEU A 7 19.01 -1.51 6.87
CA LEU A 7 20.27 -2.22 6.65
C LEU A 7 21.08 -1.59 5.51
N SER A 8 22.36 -1.89 5.45
CA SER A 8 23.20 -1.54 4.31
C SER A 8 22.64 -2.14 3.01
N ASP A 9 22.96 -1.53 1.87
CA ASP A 9 22.56 -2.04 0.57
C ASP A 9 23.10 -3.46 0.33
N ASP A 10 24.31 -3.77 0.80
CA ASP A 10 24.90 -5.08 0.65
C ASP A 10 24.20 -6.14 1.50
N ASP A 11 23.87 -5.83 2.76
CA ASP A 11 23.12 -6.75 3.64
C ASP A 11 21.72 -7.01 3.09
N ARG A 12 21.02 -5.98 2.59
CA ARG A 12 19.70 -6.14 1.96
C ARG A 12 19.81 -6.97 0.68
N ARG A 13 20.84 -6.71 -0.14
CA ARG A 13 21.08 -7.46 -1.37
C ARG A 13 21.31 -8.94 -1.09
N GLU A 14 22.13 -9.24 -0.09
CA GLU A 14 22.37 -10.62 0.33
C GLU A 14 21.09 -11.29 0.83
N LEU A 15 20.33 -10.62 1.69
CA LEU A 15 19.06 -11.14 2.22
C LEU A 15 18.06 -11.46 1.11
N PHE A 16 17.87 -10.55 0.17
CA PHE A 16 16.89 -10.72 -0.92
C PHE A 16 17.32 -11.82 -1.88
N ARG A 17 18.61 -11.92 -2.26
CA ARG A 17 19.15 -13.01 -3.09
C ARG A 17 18.97 -14.37 -2.42
N ASN A 18 19.42 -14.50 -1.18
CA ASN A 18 19.32 -15.74 -0.44
C ASN A 18 17.85 -16.20 -0.26
N THR A 19 16.91 -15.27 -0.18
CA THR A 19 15.47 -15.58 -0.16
C THR A 19 15.00 -16.02 -1.53
N ALA A 20 15.36 -15.28 -2.58
CA ALA A 20 14.99 -15.56 -3.97
C ALA A 20 15.47 -16.95 -4.40
N ASP A 21 16.72 -17.31 -4.10
CA ASP A 21 17.30 -18.63 -4.37
C ASP A 21 16.49 -19.75 -3.72
N LYS A 22 16.06 -19.57 -2.45
CA LYS A 22 15.25 -20.58 -1.75
C LYS A 22 13.84 -20.73 -2.32
N MET A 23 13.30 -19.66 -2.91
CA MET A 23 11.95 -19.65 -3.48
C MET A 23 11.93 -19.98 -4.98
N GLY A 24 13.08 -19.96 -5.65
CA GLY A 24 13.14 -20.05 -7.11
C GLY A 24 12.50 -18.81 -7.79
N LEU A 25 12.59 -17.64 -7.14
CA LEU A 25 12.05 -16.37 -7.62
C LEU A 25 13.16 -15.44 -8.11
N ASN A 26 12.76 -14.37 -8.82
CA ASN A 26 13.67 -13.30 -9.17
C ASN A 26 13.92 -12.38 -7.97
N ASP A 27 15.15 -11.92 -7.76
CA ASP A 27 15.57 -11.05 -6.67
C ASP A 27 14.71 -9.78 -6.56
N ALA A 28 14.38 -9.15 -7.70
CA ALA A 28 13.56 -7.94 -7.75
C ALA A 28 12.12 -8.18 -7.26
N ILE A 29 11.59 -9.40 -7.41
CA ILE A 29 10.26 -9.77 -6.88
C ILE A 29 10.31 -9.84 -5.36
N VAL A 30 11.34 -10.46 -4.80
CA VAL A 30 11.53 -10.57 -3.34
C VAL A 30 11.77 -9.19 -2.71
N GLU A 31 12.58 -8.36 -3.35
CA GLU A 31 12.80 -6.98 -2.94
C GLU A 31 11.48 -6.19 -2.93
N LYS A 32 10.73 -6.23 -4.02
CA LYS A 32 9.46 -5.51 -4.12
C LYS A 32 8.42 -6.01 -3.11
N ASP A 33 8.35 -7.32 -2.90
CA ASP A 33 7.51 -7.93 -1.87
C ASP A 33 7.81 -7.37 -0.47
N PHE A 34 9.09 -7.24 -0.14
CA PHE A 34 9.51 -6.63 1.12
C PHE A 34 9.03 -5.19 1.24
N TRP A 35 9.23 -4.35 0.19
CA TRP A 35 8.83 -2.95 0.21
C TRP A 35 7.31 -2.77 0.21
N VAL A 36 6.54 -3.66 -0.41
CA VAL A 36 5.07 -3.70 -0.30
C VAL A 36 4.67 -3.92 1.16
N CYS A 37 5.23 -4.95 1.81
CA CYS A 37 4.93 -5.25 3.21
C CYS A 37 5.38 -4.13 4.16
N PHE A 38 6.55 -3.51 3.92
CA PHE A 38 7.04 -2.35 4.68
C PHE A 38 6.10 -1.15 4.56
N THR A 39 5.64 -0.86 3.33
CA THR A 39 4.72 0.25 3.08
C THR A 39 3.37 0.03 3.76
N LEU A 40 2.82 -1.18 3.68
CA LEU A 40 1.58 -1.54 4.38
C LEU A 40 1.75 -1.45 5.91
N ASP A 41 2.87 -1.93 6.44
CA ASP A 41 3.19 -1.80 7.87
C ASP A 41 3.23 -0.33 8.33
N TYR A 42 3.84 0.55 7.54
CA TYR A 42 3.84 1.98 7.82
C TYR A 42 2.41 2.55 7.76
N LEU A 43 1.67 2.29 6.70
CA LEU A 43 0.35 2.85 6.45
C LEU A 43 -0.67 2.49 7.53
N PHE A 44 -0.64 1.25 8.03
CA PHE A 44 -1.62 0.74 9.00
C PHE A 44 -1.21 0.89 10.47
N HIS A 45 0.04 1.27 10.77
CA HIS A 45 0.47 1.41 12.17
C HIS A 45 1.03 2.79 12.52
N ARG A 46 1.61 3.51 11.57
CA ARG A 46 2.33 4.77 11.84
C ARG A 46 1.78 5.98 11.11
N CYS A 47 1.16 5.77 9.95
CA CYS A 47 0.55 6.84 9.16
C CYS A 47 -0.54 7.57 9.97
N PRO A 48 -0.66 8.90 9.90
CA PRO A 48 -1.72 9.65 10.58
C PRO A 48 -3.14 9.22 10.23
N TRP A 49 -3.35 8.66 9.04
CA TRP A 49 -4.65 8.18 8.55
C TRP A 49 -4.82 6.65 8.65
N LYS A 50 -4.02 5.96 9.47
CA LYS A 50 -4.05 4.49 9.65
C LYS A 50 -5.44 3.92 9.94
N ASP A 51 -6.27 4.67 10.67
CA ASP A 51 -7.64 4.27 11.04
C ASP A 51 -8.68 4.68 9.99
N SER A 52 -8.26 5.36 8.92
CA SER A 52 -9.11 5.88 7.85
C SER A 52 -8.81 5.25 6.48
N ILE A 53 -8.02 4.21 6.46
CA ILE A 53 -7.68 3.47 5.23
C ILE A 53 -8.00 1.98 5.39
N THR A 54 -8.40 1.36 4.29
CA THR A 54 -8.67 -0.09 4.24
C THR A 54 -8.02 -0.68 2.99
N PHE A 55 -7.32 -1.79 3.15
CA PHE A 55 -6.66 -2.49 2.07
C PHE A 55 -7.63 -3.33 1.24
N LYS A 56 -7.51 -3.26 -0.08
CA LYS A 56 -8.32 -4.03 -1.03
C LYS A 56 -7.49 -4.55 -2.21
N GLY A 57 -8.17 -5.04 -3.24
CA GLY A 57 -7.58 -5.35 -4.54
C GLY A 57 -6.79 -6.65 -4.62
N GLY A 58 -6.08 -6.81 -5.75
CA GLY A 58 -5.35 -8.04 -6.06
C GLY A 58 -4.26 -8.38 -5.05
N THR A 59 -3.53 -7.39 -4.55
CA THR A 59 -2.49 -7.59 -3.54
C THR A 59 -3.08 -8.02 -2.21
N SER A 60 -4.29 -7.55 -1.85
CA SER A 60 -5.03 -8.04 -0.68
C SER A 60 -5.42 -9.51 -0.84
N LEU A 61 -5.90 -9.92 -2.03
CA LEU A 61 -6.26 -11.32 -2.29
C LEU A 61 -5.05 -12.26 -2.21
N SER A 62 -3.89 -11.84 -2.67
CA SER A 62 -2.66 -12.65 -2.59
C SER A 62 -2.06 -12.66 -1.19
N LYS A 63 -1.83 -11.49 -0.58
CA LYS A 63 -1.11 -11.35 0.69
C LYS A 63 -1.95 -11.66 1.93
N SER A 64 -3.22 -11.19 1.95
CA SER A 64 -4.09 -11.33 3.12
C SER A 64 -4.87 -12.64 3.12
N PHE A 65 -5.22 -13.16 1.95
CA PHE A 65 -6.10 -14.32 1.82
C PHE A 65 -5.48 -15.52 1.12
N ASN A 66 -4.29 -15.38 0.55
CA ASN A 66 -3.57 -16.44 -0.19
C ASN A 66 -4.41 -17.10 -1.29
N LEU A 67 -5.30 -16.31 -1.94
CA LEU A 67 -6.24 -16.78 -2.96
C LEU A 67 -5.68 -16.74 -4.38
N ILE A 68 -4.66 -15.91 -4.60
CA ILE A 68 -4.00 -15.74 -5.89
C ILE A 68 -2.51 -15.97 -5.70
N SER A 69 -1.93 -16.85 -6.50
CA SER A 69 -0.51 -17.18 -6.45
C SER A 69 0.37 -16.19 -7.23
N ARG A 70 -0.23 -15.29 -8.04
CA ARG A 70 0.57 -14.29 -8.77
C ARG A 70 1.03 -13.18 -7.83
N PHE A 71 2.25 -12.72 -8.02
CA PHE A 71 2.73 -11.50 -7.40
C PHE A 71 1.92 -10.30 -7.91
N SER A 72 1.42 -9.48 -7.01
CA SER A 72 0.72 -8.24 -7.32
C SER A 72 1.54 -7.07 -6.78
N GLU A 73 1.63 -6.01 -7.57
CA GLU A 73 2.61 -4.93 -7.39
C GLU A 73 2.02 -3.67 -6.78
N ASP A 74 0.70 -3.48 -6.93
CA ASP A 74 0.01 -2.26 -6.53
C ASP A 74 -0.67 -2.45 -5.16
N ILE A 75 -0.76 -1.38 -4.40
CA ILE A 75 -1.47 -1.31 -3.12
C ILE A 75 -2.74 -0.52 -3.34
N ASP A 76 -3.86 -1.22 -3.44
CA ASP A 76 -5.18 -0.61 -3.54
C ASP A 76 -5.71 -0.26 -2.15
N LEU A 77 -6.10 0.98 -1.93
CA LEU A 77 -6.61 1.50 -0.67
C LEU A 77 -7.97 2.15 -0.84
N ILE A 78 -8.84 1.96 0.13
CA ILE A 78 -10.05 2.75 0.29
C ILE A 78 -9.78 3.79 1.36
N LEU A 79 -9.95 5.06 1.01
CA LEU A 79 -9.93 6.17 1.95
C LEU A 79 -11.35 6.39 2.50
N ASP A 80 -11.48 6.48 3.81
CA ASP A 80 -12.72 6.88 4.45
C ASP A 80 -13.09 8.31 4.02
N TRP A 81 -14.23 8.48 3.37
CA TRP A 81 -14.70 9.77 2.84
C TRP A 81 -14.94 10.83 3.93
N ARG A 82 -15.02 10.43 5.20
CA ARG A 82 -15.11 11.39 6.32
C ARG A 82 -13.85 12.26 6.43
N VAL A 83 -12.70 11.76 6.00
CA VAL A 83 -11.45 12.53 5.89
C VAL A 83 -11.60 13.69 4.91
N LEU A 84 -12.49 13.54 3.91
CA LEU A 84 -12.79 14.56 2.90
C LEU A 84 -13.94 15.50 3.31
N GLY A 85 -14.43 15.37 4.55
CA GLY A 85 -15.49 16.21 5.11
C GLY A 85 -16.92 15.75 4.81
N TYR A 86 -17.11 14.53 4.31
CA TYR A 86 -18.44 13.95 4.08
C TYR A 86 -19.01 13.28 5.32
N GLY A 87 -20.35 13.28 5.42
CA GLY A 87 -21.07 12.50 6.43
C GLY A 87 -20.97 11.00 6.15
N ILE A 88 -21.11 10.19 7.21
CA ILE A 88 -20.94 8.71 7.13
C ILE A 88 -21.87 8.05 6.11
N LEU A 89 -23.10 8.54 5.95
CA LEU A 89 -24.10 8.00 5.01
C LEU A 89 -24.23 8.82 3.74
N GLU A 90 -23.58 9.97 3.65
CA GLU A 90 -23.77 10.93 2.56
C GLU A 90 -23.51 10.35 1.17
N PRO A 91 -22.46 9.52 0.92
CA PRO A 91 -22.28 8.89 -0.38
C PRO A 91 -23.42 7.94 -0.81
N TRP A 92 -24.19 7.42 0.15
CA TRP A 92 -25.29 6.49 -0.07
C TRP A 92 -26.68 7.15 -0.17
N GLU A 93 -26.77 8.47 -0.02
CA GLU A 93 -28.03 9.19 -0.16
C GLU A 93 -28.59 9.02 -1.57
N LYS A 94 -29.92 8.87 -1.65
CA LYS A 94 -30.59 8.76 -2.95
C LYS A 94 -30.48 10.08 -3.72
N ARG A 95 -29.90 10.01 -4.90
CA ARG A 95 -29.72 11.13 -5.84
C ARG A 95 -30.20 10.73 -7.23
N SER A 96 -30.56 11.73 -8.06
CA SER A 96 -30.68 11.47 -9.50
C SER A 96 -29.31 11.18 -10.10
N ASN A 97 -29.24 10.50 -11.23
CA ASN A 97 -27.97 10.13 -11.89
C ASN A 97 -27.06 11.35 -12.08
N THR A 98 -27.60 12.46 -12.57
CA THR A 98 -26.83 13.71 -12.77
C THR A 98 -26.26 14.26 -11.44
N LYS A 99 -27.04 14.20 -10.35
CA LYS A 99 -26.57 14.65 -9.03
C LYS A 99 -25.54 13.67 -8.44
N GLN A 100 -25.69 12.37 -8.71
CA GLN A 100 -24.70 11.37 -8.30
C GLN A 100 -23.38 11.55 -9.05
N ASP A 101 -23.43 11.80 -10.36
CA ASP A 101 -22.23 12.09 -11.15
C ASP A 101 -21.49 13.35 -10.66
N ALA A 102 -22.25 14.41 -10.35
CA ALA A 102 -21.68 15.63 -9.78
C ALA A 102 -21.04 15.38 -8.40
N PHE A 103 -21.69 14.60 -7.54
CA PHE A 103 -21.17 14.18 -6.24
C PHE A 103 -19.88 13.37 -6.40
N ASN A 104 -19.86 12.39 -7.28
CA ASN A 104 -18.68 11.55 -7.52
C ASN A 104 -17.48 12.38 -8.03
N LYS A 105 -17.74 13.32 -8.95
CA LYS A 105 -16.70 14.24 -9.45
C LYS A 105 -16.13 15.11 -8.33
N GLU A 106 -16.99 15.67 -7.50
CA GLU A 106 -16.56 16.48 -6.36
C GLU A 106 -15.79 15.66 -5.33
N ALA A 107 -16.23 14.42 -5.02
CA ALA A 107 -15.54 13.55 -4.09
C ALA A 107 -14.15 13.14 -4.60
N ASN A 108 -14.03 12.82 -5.89
CA ASN A 108 -12.73 12.55 -6.50
C ASN A 108 -11.81 13.77 -6.47
N ASN A 109 -12.33 14.96 -6.80
CA ASN A 109 -11.55 16.20 -6.73
C ASN A 109 -11.04 16.48 -5.31
N ARG A 110 -11.87 16.29 -4.28
CA ARG A 110 -11.44 16.43 -2.88
C ARG A 110 -10.40 15.39 -2.49
N ALA A 111 -10.53 14.15 -2.97
CA ALA A 111 -9.53 13.11 -2.75
C ALA A 111 -8.18 13.50 -3.39
N GLU A 112 -8.18 13.98 -4.63
CA GLU A 112 -6.97 14.42 -5.32
C GLU A 112 -6.28 15.58 -4.58
N ILE A 113 -7.03 16.58 -4.12
CA ILE A 113 -6.50 17.69 -3.32
C ILE A 113 -5.91 17.17 -2.01
N PHE A 114 -6.63 16.32 -1.28
CA PHE A 114 -6.15 15.72 -0.03
C PHE A 114 -4.86 14.93 -0.25
N LEU A 115 -4.79 14.11 -1.30
CA LEU A 115 -3.60 13.33 -1.62
C LEU A 115 -2.41 14.23 -1.95
N ALA A 116 -2.61 15.28 -2.74
CA ALA A 116 -1.55 16.18 -3.14
C ALA A 116 -1.06 17.10 -2.00
N GLU A 117 -1.97 17.64 -1.20
CA GLU A 117 -1.64 18.68 -0.22
C GLU A 117 -1.32 18.15 1.17
N GLN A 118 -1.86 16.97 1.53
CA GLN A 118 -1.70 16.41 2.87
C GLN A 118 -1.03 15.04 2.87
N PHE A 119 -1.61 14.05 2.19
CA PHE A 119 -1.17 12.66 2.29
C PHE A 119 0.23 12.47 1.74
N CYS A 120 0.48 12.81 0.48
CA CYS A 120 1.75 12.60 -0.19
C CYS A 120 2.93 13.34 0.50
N PRO A 121 2.86 14.64 0.82
CA PRO A 121 3.95 15.32 1.52
C PRO A 121 4.19 14.78 2.93
N THR A 122 3.14 14.35 3.65
CA THR A 122 3.28 13.76 4.99
C THR A 122 4.00 12.43 4.95
N ILE A 123 3.58 11.48 4.10
CA ILE A 123 4.24 10.18 4.02
C ILE A 123 5.67 10.31 3.47
N LYS A 124 5.92 11.23 2.55
CA LYS A 124 7.28 11.52 2.09
C LYS A 124 8.18 11.95 3.25
N LYS A 125 7.73 12.90 4.04
CA LYS A 125 8.48 13.40 5.21
C LYS A 125 8.72 12.28 6.23
N GLU A 126 7.67 11.52 6.59
CA GLU A 126 7.77 10.50 7.63
C GLU A 126 8.63 9.31 7.20
N LEU A 127 8.48 8.82 5.95
CA LEU A 127 9.32 7.75 5.42
C LEU A 127 10.77 8.19 5.21
N SER A 128 11.01 9.45 4.82
CA SER A 128 12.39 9.96 4.75
C SER A 128 13.07 9.99 6.13
N LEU A 129 12.34 10.37 7.17
CA LEU A 129 12.84 10.32 8.55
C LEU A 129 13.07 8.87 9.02
N GLU A 130 12.15 7.96 8.68
CA GLU A 130 12.24 6.56 9.09
C GLU A 130 13.40 5.81 8.42
N LEU A 131 13.63 6.07 7.14
CA LEU A 131 14.69 5.44 6.35
C LEU A 131 16.04 6.16 6.46
N GLY A 132 16.07 7.38 7.02
CA GLY A 132 17.29 8.17 7.15
C GLY A 132 17.84 8.71 5.82
N CYS A 133 17.01 8.76 4.78
CA CYS A 133 17.37 9.27 3.45
C CYS A 133 16.18 9.98 2.81
N ASP A 134 16.44 10.85 1.83
CA ASP A 134 15.33 11.46 1.05
C ASP A 134 14.62 10.40 0.21
N THR A 135 13.32 10.25 0.42
CA THR A 135 12.48 9.29 -0.31
C THR A 135 11.84 9.97 -1.51
N ASN A 136 11.82 9.28 -2.64
CA ASN A 136 11.14 9.76 -3.83
C ASN A 136 9.67 9.30 -3.81
N ILE A 137 8.79 10.17 -3.27
CA ILE A 137 7.34 9.95 -3.19
C ILE A 137 6.64 11.12 -3.86
N TYR A 138 5.72 10.82 -4.78
CA TYR A 138 5.03 11.83 -5.59
C TYR A 138 3.68 11.32 -6.11
N ILE A 139 2.83 12.24 -6.57
CA ILE A 139 1.57 11.90 -7.26
C ILE A 139 1.86 11.49 -8.71
N ASP A 140 1.24 10.43 -9.18
CA ASP A 140 1.35 9.99 -10.58
C ASP A 140 0.80 11.08 -11.52
N GLU A 141 1.53 11.36 -12.60
CA GLU A 141 1.16 12.41 -13.56
C GLU A 141 -0.12 12.07 -14.33
N ASN A 142 -0.39 10.77 -14.54
CA ASN A 142 -1.53 10.28 -15.30
C ASN A 142 -2.74 9.93 -14.45
N ASP A 143 -2.54 9.71 -13.15
CA ASP A 143 -3.60 9.38 -12.20
C ASP A 143 -3.40 10.09 -10.85
N LYS A 144 -4.18 11.16 -10.64
CA LYS A 144 -4.09 11.99 -9.44
C LYS A 144 -4.53 11.31 -8.15
N GLN A 145 -5.14 10.12 -8.23
CA GLN A 145 -5.49 9.30 -7.09
C GLN A 145 -4.44 8.21 -6.80
N THR A 146 -3.32 8.24 -7.51
CA THR A 146 -2.20 7.32 -7.29
C THR A 146 -0.99 8.07 -6.74
N VAL A 147 -0.50 7.60 -5.59
CA VAL A 147 0.79 8.02 -4.99
C VAL A 147 1.85 7.00 -5.33
N ILE A 148 2.97 7.47 -5.86
CA ILE A 148 4.11 6.63 -6.23
C ILE A 148 5.16 6.69 -5.13
N PHE A 149 5.60 5.54 -4.66
CA PHE A 149 6.80 5.39 -3.84
C PHE A 149 7.89 4.68 -4.64
N ALA A 150 8.88 5.44 -5.11
CA ALA A 150 10.10 4.90 -5.70
C ALA A 150 11.04 4.47 -4.56
N TYR A 151 10.91 3.23 -4.12
CA TYR A 151 11.69 2.68 -3.02
C TYR A 151 13.18 2.53 -3.39
N PRO A 152 14.10 2.48 -2.41
CA PRO A 152 15.55 2.27 -2.66
C PRO A 152 15.82 0.88 -3.25
N ASN A 153 15.67 0.74 -4.56
CA ASN A 153 15.79 -0.52 -5.27
C ASN A 153 17.25 -0.91 -5.51
N LEU A 154 17.55 -2.20 -5.36
CA LEU A 154 18.87 -2.81 -5.54
C LEU A 154 18.94 -3.72 -6.77
N PHE A 155 17.77 -4.18 -7.25
CA PHE A 155 17.67 -5.12 -8.37
C PHE A 155 16.86 -4.55 -9.52
N THR A 156 17.10 -5.08 -10.71
CA THR A 156 16.42 -4.67 -11.94
C THR A 156 15.82 -5.90 -12.62
N ASN A 157 14.52 -5.84 -12.92
CA ASN A 157 13.83 -6.80 -13.76
C ASN A 157 12.97 -6.03 -14.77
N PRO A 158 13.09 -6.31 -16.08
CA PRO A 158 12.30 -5.61 -17.11
C PRO A 158 10.78 -5.78 -16.94
N SER A 159 10.34 -6.86 -16.28
CA SER A 159 8.92 -7.17 -16.06
C SER A 159 8.35 -6.63 -14.75
N THR A 160 9.15 -5.91 -13.95
CA THR A 160 8.72 -5.41 -12.62
C THR A 160 9.01 -3.92 -12.52
N LEU A 161 7.99 -3.13 -12.23
CA LEU A 161 8.14 -1.70 -11.97
C LEU A 161 8.94 -1.49 -10.68
N LYS A 162 9.87 -0.54 -10.69
CA LYS A 162 10.73 -0.19 -9.52
C LYS A 162 10.06 0.79 -8.56
N VAL A 163 8.75 0.77 -8.53
CA VAL A 163 7.93 1.66 -7.70
C VAL A 163 6.79 0.87 -7.08
N ILE A 164 6.29 1.32 -5.95
CA ILE A 164 5.03 0.90 -5.39
C ILE A 164 4.00 1.96 -5.74
N ARG A 165 2.88 1.54 -6.30
CA ARG A 165 1.73 2.37 -6.61
C ARG A 165 0.73 2.23 -5.48
N LEU A 166 0.36 3.34 -4.85
CA LEU A 166 -0.72 3.42 -3.86
C LEU A 166 -1.93 4.00 -4.58
N GLU A 167 -2.86 3.16 -4.99
CA GLU A 167 -4.10 3.55 -5.66
C GLU A 167 -5.18 3.80 -4.59
N ILE A 168 -5.58 5.07 -4.41
CA ILE A 168 -6.37 5.50 -3.25
C ILE A 168 -7.71 6.06 -3.70
N GLY A 169 -8.77 5.28 -3.55
CA GLY A 169 -10.14 5.69 -3.88
C GLY A 169 -10.98 6.01 -2.64
N ALA A 170 -11.86 7.01 -2.72
CA ALA A 170 -12.72 7.44 -1.62
C ALA A 170 -14.22 7.10 -1.79
N LEU A 171 -14.61 6.48 -2.91
CA LEU A 171 -16.02 6.19 -3.22
C LEU A 171 -16.41 4.71 -3.03
N ALA A 172 -15.52 3.90 -2.48
CA ALA A 172 -15.81 2.50 -2.17
C ALA A 172 -16.13 2.32 -0.68
N ALA A 173 -16.97 1.32 -0.36
CA ALA A 173 -17.24 0.97 1.02
C ALA A 173 -16.00 0.34 1.68
N TRP A 174 -15.55 0.91 2.81
CA TRP A 174 -14.42 0.37 3.60
C TRP A 174 -14.86 -0.66 4.63
N THR A 175 -16.16 -0.88 4.80
CA THR A 175 -16.74 -1.87 5.73
C THR A 175 -17.66 -2.83 5.00
N PRO A 176 -17.74 -4.10 5.43
CA PRO A 176 -16.98 -4.70 6.52
C PRO A 176 -15.51 -4.95 6.16
N ALA A 177 -14.61 -4.67 7.10
CA ALA A 177 -13.20 -4.99 6.99
C ALA A 177 -12.83 -6.05 8.03
N LYS A 178 -11.79 -6.83 7.76
CA LYS A 178 -11.22 -7.82 8.67
C LYS A 178 -9.76 -7.56 8.90
N LEU A 179 -9.26 -7.90 10.08
CA LEU A 179 -7.83 -7.96 10.32
C LEU A 179 -7.24 -9.13 9.54
N ALA A 180 -6.21 -8.85 8.77
CA ALA A 180 -5.42 -9.82 8.05
C ALA A 180 -3.95 -9.67 8.43
N SER A 181 -3.25 -10.79 8.59
CA SER A 181 -1.82 -10.80 8.89
C SER A 181 -1.04 -11.02 7.60
N ILE A 182 -0.08 -10.15 7.32
CA ILE A 182 0.81 -10.28 6.17
C ILE A 182 2.26 -10.35 6.62
N GLU A 183 3.11 -11.03 5.86
CA GLU A 183 4.55 -11.06 6.08
C GLU A 183 5.30 -11.02 4.74
N PRO A 184 6.50 -10.43 4.69
CA PRO A 184 7.34 -10.47 3.51
C PRO A 184 7.95 -11.87 3.32
N TYR A 185 8.26 -12.24 2.09
CA TYR A 185 8.92 -13.52 1.78
C TYR A 185 10.22 -13.72 2.58
N THR A 186 10.96 -12.66 2.80
CA THR A 186 12.18 -12.68 3.64
C THR A 186 11.91 -13.13 5.07
N ALA A 187 10.76 -12.77 5.66
CA ALA A 187 10.42 -13.18 7.03
C ALA A 187 10.06 -14.67 7.13
N VAL A 188 9.54 -15.27 6.08
CA VAL A 188 9.25 -16.71 6.02
C VAL A 188 10.52 -17.52 6.19
N TYR A 189 11.61 -17.12 5.52
CA TYR A 189 12.88 -17.87 5.52
C TYR A 189 13.86 -17.42 6.61
N TYR A 190 13.78 -16.16 7.03
CA TYR A 190 14.67 -15.55 8.01
C TYR A 190 13.93 -14.86 9.15
N PRO A 191 13.00 -15.55 9.85
CA PRO A 191 12.14 -14.91 10.86
C PRO A 191 12.90 -14.28 12.02
N LYS A 192 14.09 -14.80 12.34
CA LYS A 192 14.89 -14.34 13.50
C LYS A 192 15.52 -12.96 13.33
N ILE A 193 15.63 -12.44 12.10
CA ILE A 193 16.19 -11.11 11.86
C ILE A 193 15.14 -10.00 12.00
N PHE A 194 13.86 -10.37 12.07
CA PHE A 194 12.75 -9.46 12.26
C PHE A 194 12.39 -9.37 13.75
N GLU A 195 12.20 -8.16 14.26
CA GLU A 195 11.61 -7.93 15.59
C GLU A 195 10.14 -8.38 15.59
N GLN A 196 9.42 -8.05 14.52
CA GLN A 196 8.08 -8.52 14.23
C GLN A 196 8.05 -8.94 12.76
N LYS A 197 7.83 -10.23 12.52
CA LYS A 197 7.88 -10.81 11.16
C LYS A 197 6.65 -10.51 10.30
N ASN A 198 5.50 -10.33 10.94
CA ASN A 198 4.21 -10.07 10.31
C ASN A 198 3.64 -8.73 10.80
N THR A 199 2.72 -8.18 10.02
CA THR A 199 1.96 -6.99 10.37
C THR A 199 0.47 -7.25 10.17
N GLU A 200 -0.37 -6.72 11.04
CA GLU A 200 -1.83 -6.80 10.96
C GLU A 200 -2.36 -5.56 10.25
N ILE A 201 -3.22 -5.77 9.28
CA ILE A 201 -3.82 -4.71 8.47
C ILE A 201 -5.33 -4.91 8.34
N HIS A 202 -6.08 -3.82 8.20
CA HIS A 202 -7.49 -3.86 7.87
C HIS A 202 -7.67 -4.08 6.36
N ALA A 203 -8.22 -5.24 5.97
CA ALA A 203 -8.51 -5.57 4.58
C ALA A 203 -10.02 -5.76 4.37
N THR A 204 -10.53 -5.39 3.20
CA THR A 204 -11.90 -5.70 2.79
C THR A 204 -12.12 -7.21 2.79
N THR A 205 -13.37 -7.63 3.00
CA THR A 205 -13.70 -9.06 2.88
C THR A 205 -13.58 -9.52 1.42
N ILE A 206 -13.36 -10.83 1.22
CA ILE A 206 -13.22 -11.44 -0.11
C ILE A 206 -14.40 -11.07 -1.03
N PHE A 207 -15.64 -11.09 -0.50
CA PHE A 207 -16.83 -10.74 -1.27
C PHE A 207 -16.84 -9.30 -1.78
N GLN A 208 -16.31 -8.35 -1.02
CA GLN A 208 -16.22 -6.95 -1.45
C GLN A 208 -15.08 -6.70 -2.44
N THR A 209 -14.04 -7.51 -2.40
CA THR A 209 -12.90 -7.37 -3.33
C THR A 209 -13.22 -7.95 -4.71
N LEU A 210 -14.18 -8.87 -4.79
CA LEU A 210 -14.60 -9.54 -6.04
C LEU A 210 -15.80 -8.86 -6.74
N LEU A 211 -16.45 -7.88 -6.11
CA LEU A 211 -17.53 -7.04 -6.67
C LEU A 211 -16.99 -5.73 -7.19
#